data_5e7555a5b895c4aa3a0ebfe45491d94c
#
_entry.id   5e7555a5b895c4aa3a0ebfe45491d94c
#
_cell.length_a   1.000
_cell.length_b   1.000
_cell.length_c   1.000
_cell.angle_alpha   90.00
_cell.angle_beta   90.00
_cell.angle_gamma   90.00
#
_symmetry.space_group_name_H-M   'P 1'
#
loop_
_entity.id
_entity.type
_entity.pdbx_description
1 polymer ?
#
loop_
_entity_poly.entity_id
_entity_poly.type
_entity_poly.pdbx_seq_one_letter_code
_entity_poly.pdbx_strand_id
1 'polypeptide(L)'
;MPNDGEKLLEAMRQTKHGWGADDLHALYVAFGFWYREGPKHRVYIHKEFPELRATVARHGSLPVGYAQTAVKLIDRLRELKRPNPRREGRDASTD
;
A
#
# COMPACT_ATOMS: atom_id res chain seq x y z
N MET A 1 -12.36 -13.41 7.86
CA MET A 1 -12.77 -13.34 6.45
C MET A 1 -11.72 -12.60 5.63
N PRO A 2 -11.16 -13.21 4.61
CA PRO A 2 -10.22 -12.48 3.80
C PRO A 2 -10.93 -11.38 3.03
N ASN A 3 -10.35 -10.21 3.02
CA ASN A 3 -10.93 -9.12 2.26
C ASN A 3 -10.30 -9.05 0.88
N ASP A 4 -10.94 -8.31 0.00
CA ASP A 4 -10.48 -8.22 -1.38
C ASP A 4 -9.11 -7.57 -1.48
N GLY A 5 -8.78 -6.68 -0.54
CA GLY A 5 -7.47 -6.05 -0.52
C GLY A 5 -6.36 -7.04 -0.28
N GLU A 6 -6.57 -7.99 0.64
CA GLU A 6 -5.57 -9.01 0.91
C GLU A 6 -5.33 -9.90 -0.31
N LYS A 7 -6.41 -10.29 -0.97
CA LYS A 7 -6.29 -11.11 -2.17
C LYS A 7 -5.57 -10.36 -3.28
N LEU A 8 -5.90 -9.11 -3.44
CA LEU A 8 -5.29 -8.30 -4.47
C LEU A 8 -3.80 -8.08 -4.18
N LEU A 9 -3.46 -7.84 -2.93
CA LEU A 9 -2.07 -7.69 -2.53
C LEU A 9 -1.28 -8.95 -2.85
N GLU A 10 -1.84 -10.12 -2.52
CA GLU A 10 -1.17 -11.37 -2.78
C GLU A 10 -0.97 -11.59 -4.27
N ALA A 11 -1.98 -11.26 -5.07
CA ALA A 11 -1.85 -11.39 -6.52
C ALA A 11 -0.76 -10.46 -7.06
N MET A 12 -0.64 -9.26 -6.51
CA MET A 12 0.40 -8.34 -6.94
C MET A 12 1.79 -8.79 -6.51
N ARG A 13 1.90 -9.52 -5.41
CA ARG A 13 3.18 -10.11 -5.03
C ARG A 13 3.61 -11.17 -6.03
N GLN A 14 2.64 -11.95 -6.51
CA GLN A 14 2.93 -13.03 -7.44
C GLN A 14 3.34 -12.51 -8.81
N THR A 15 2.72 -11.44 -9.27
CA THR A 15 3.07 -10.85 -10.55
C THR A 15 2.90 -9.34 -10.46
N LYS A 16 3.85 -8.62 -11.06
CA LYS A 16 3.81 -7.15 -11.07
C LYS A 16 3.29 -6.59 -12.37
N HIS A 17 2.98 -7.47 -13.33
CA HIS A 17 2.55 -7.05 -14.66
C HIS A 17 1.03 -7.05 -14.78
N GLY A 18 0.52 -6.21 -15.67
CA GLY A 18 -0.86 -6.29 -16.07
C GLY A 18 -1.85 -5.56 -15.17
N TRP A 19 -1.36 -4.78 -14.23
CA TRP A 19 -2.22 -4.05 -13.32
C TRP A 19 -2.54 -2.67 -13.86
N GLY A 20 -3.79 -2.26 -13.73
CA GLY A 20 -4.23 -0.94 -14.17
C GLY A 20 -4.48 -0.02 -13.00
N ALA A 21 -4.86 1.21 -13.34
CA ALA A 21 -5.12 2.24 -12.32
C ALA A 21 -6.23 1.81 -11.35
N ASP A 22 -7.26 1.11 -11.87
CA ASP A 22 -8.36 0.68 -11.01
C ASP A 22 -7.93 -0.36 -10.00
N ASP A 23 -6.99 -1.22 -10.38
CA ASP A 23 -6.48 -2.24 -9.47
C ASP A 23 -5.70 -1.59 -8.34
N LEU A 24 -4.85 -0.65 -8.67
CA LEU A 24 -4.08 0.08 -7.64
C LEU A 24 -5.01 0.88 -6.74
N HIS A 25 -6.05 1.47 -7.32
CA HIS A 25 -7.03 2.21 -6.54
C HIS A 25 -7.70 1.29 -5.52
N ALA A 26 -8.16 0.14 -5.97
CA ALA A 26 -8.82 -0.81 -5.07
C ALA A 26 -7.88 -1.25 -3.94
N LEU A 27 -6.62 -1.50 -4.27
CA LEU A 27 -5.66 -1.93 -3.28
C LEU A 27 -5.42 -0.84 -2.22
N TYR A 28 -5.12 0.37 -2.66
CA TYR A 28 -4.81 1.45 -1.71
C TYR A 28 -6.01 1.75 -0.82
N VAL A 29 -7.20 1.84 -1.40
CA VAL A 29 -8.40 2.15 -0.61
C VAL A 29 -8.67 1.05 0.41
N ALA A 30 -8.48 -0.21 0.01
CA ALA A 30 -8.72 -1.33 0.93
C ALA A 30 -7.79 -1.29 2.13
N PHE A 31 -6.61 -0.68 2.01
CA PHE A 31 -5.65 -0.61 3.11
C PHE A 31 -5.64 0.73 3.82
N GLY A 32 -6.68 1.54 3.62
CA GLY A 32 -6.86 2.74 4.42
C GLY A 32 -6.26 4.01 3.86
N PHE A 33 -5.87 3.99 2.60
CA PHE A 33 -5.41 5.20 1.93
C PHE A 33 -6.61 6.00 1.44
N TRP A 34 -6.55 7.28 1.58
CA TRP A 34 -7.50 8.15 0.89
C TRP A 34 -6.78 8.79 -0.28
N TYR A 35 -7.51 9.49 -1.14
CA TYR A 35 -6.90 9.92 -2.38
C TYR A 35 -7.42 11.27 -2.82
N ARG A 36 -6.61 11.89 -3.66
CA ARG A 36 -6.94 13.17 -4.28
C ARG A 36 -6.71 13.01 -5.76
N GLU A 37 -7.70 13.40 -6.55
CA GLU A 37 -7.61 13.26 -8.00
C GLU A 37 -7.11 14.53 -8.65
N GLY A 38 -6.12 14.37 -9.54
CA GLY A 38 -5.70 15.41 -10.44
C GLY A 38 -6.06 15.03 -11.86
N PRO A 39 -5.72 15.86 -12.83
CA PRO A 39 -6.10 15.61 -14.21
C PRO A 39 -5.43 14.39 -14.81
N LYS A 40 -4.21 14.08 -14.42
CA LYS A 40 -3.47 12.96 -15.00
C LYS A 40 -3.08 11.91 -14.00
N HIS A 41 -3.05 12.26 -12.72
CA HIS A 41 -2.59 11.38 -11.66
C HIS A 41 -3.51 11.45 -10.48
N ARG A 42 -3.47 10.41 -9.69
CA ARG A 42 -4.17 10.33 -8.41
C ARG A 42 -3.13 10.11 -7.33
N VAL A 43 -3.24 10.86 -6.25
CA VAL A 43 -2.30 10.75 -5.13
C VAL A 43 -2.98 10.02 -3.99
N TYR A 44 -2.34 8.98 -3.49
CA TYR A 44 -2.83 8.19 -2.36
C TYR A 44 -2.00 8.51 -1.13
N ILE A 45 -2.67 8.76 -0.02
CA ILE A 45 -2.02 9.12 1.23
C ILE A 45 -2.70 8.33 2.33
N HIS A 46 -1.91 7.63 3.16
CA HIS A 46 -2.51 6.85 4.23
C HIS A 46 -3.05 7.77 5.32
N LYS A 47 -4.23 7.42 5.83
CA LYS A 47 -4.91 8.25 6.81
C LYS A 47 -4.15 8.37 8.12
N GLU A 48 -3.54 7.28 8.57
CA GLU A 48 -2.81 7.26 9.83
C GLU A 48 -1.34 7.55 9.66
N PHE A 49 -0.77 7.24 8.52
CA PHE A 49 0.67 7.38 8.28
C PHE A 49 0.89 8.17 7.01
N PRO A 50 0.76 9.50 7.08
CA PRO A 50 0.82 10.33 5.87
C PRO A 50 2.14 10.26 5.09
N GLU A 51 3.20 9.75 5.72
CA GLU A 51 4.46 9.54 4.99
C GLU A 51 4.32 8.45 3.94
N LEU A 52 3.30 7.59 4.08
CA LEU A 52 3.03 6.55 3.09
C LEU A 52 2.13 7.15 2.02
N ARG A 53 2.74 7.49 0.90
CA ARG A 53 2.01 8.13 -0.18
C ARG A 53 2.53 7.66 -1.52
N ALA A 54 1.67 7.70 -2.52
CA ALA A 54 2.04 7.29 -3.86
C ALA A 54 1.25 8.09 -4.89
N THR A 55 1.86 8.32 -6.04
CA THR A 55 1.21 8.97 -7.16
C THR A 55 1.03 7.93 -8.26
N VAL A 56 -0.19 7.78 -8.76
CA VAL A 56 -0.52 6.76 -9.74
C VAL A 56 -1.19 7.40 -10.93
N ALA A 57 -0.75 7.04 -12.13
CA ALA A 57 -1.38 7.52 -13.36
C ALA A 57 -2.81 7.03 -13.41
N ARG A 58 -3.71 7.87 -13.93
CA ARG A 58 -5.14 7.57 -13.90
C ARG A 58 -5.60 6.66 -15.02
N HIS A 59 -4.83 6.54 -16.08
CA HIS A 59 -5.29 5.87 -17.28
C HIS A 59 -4.28 4.86 -17.77
N GLY A 60 -4.81 3.82 -18.42
CA GLY A 60 -4.00 2.85 -19.12
C GLY A 60 -3.40 1.79 -18.24
N SER A 61 -2.62 0.92 -18.86
CA SER A 61 -1.84 -0.08 -18.14
C SER A 61 -0.66 0.59 -17.49
N LEU A 62 -0.35 0.15 -16.28
CA LEU A 62 0.71 0.80 -15.52
C LEU A 62 2.01 0.00 -15.63
N PRO A 63 3.15 0.70 -15.67
CA PRO A 63 4.43 0.01 -15.56
C PRO A 63 4.53 -0.80 -14.28
N VAL A 64 5.39 -1.80 -14.32
CA VAL A 64 5.64 -2.70 -13.21
C VAL A 64 5.97 -1.96 -11.91
N GLY A 65 6.68 -0.84 -12.03
CA GLY A 65 7.09 -0.08 -10.86
C GLY A 65 5.95 0.38 -9.97
N TYR A 66 4.77 0.63 -10.54
CA TYR A 66 3.63 1.05 -9.74
C TYR A 66 3.17 -0.06 -8.81
N ALA A 67 3.13 -1.30 -9.31
CA ALA A 67 2.74 -2.43 -8.46
C ALA A 67 3.82 -2.71 -7.42
N GLN A 68 5.08 -2.61 -7.78
CA GLN A 68 6.17 -2.80 -6.84
C GLN A 68 6.10 -1.78 -5.71
N THR A 69 5.85 -0.52 -6.05
CA THR A 69 5.72 0.53 -5.04
C THR A 69 4.55 0.25 -4.13
N ALA A 70 3.42 -0.17 -4.69
CA ALA A 70 2.24 -0.44 -3.89
C ALA A 70 2.49 -1.56 -2.88
N VAL A 71 3.11 -2.64 -3.31
CA VAL A 71 3.42 -3.75 -2.40
C VAL A 71 4.35 -3.28 -1.29
N LYS A 72 5.37 -2.50 -1.62
CA LYS A 72 6.29 -2.00 -0.61
C LYS A 72 5.61 -1.09 0.41
N LEU A 73 4.73 -0.21 -0.08
CA LEU A 73 4.04 0.71 0.83
C LEU A 73 3.11 -0.05 1.78
N ILE A 74 2.42 -1.06 1.26
CA ILE A 74 1.52 -1.82 2.09
C ILE A 74 2.29 -2.67 3.10
N ASP A 75 3.43 -3.22 2.69
CA ASP A 75 4.29 -3.93 3.64
C ASP A 75 4.78 -2.99 4.74
N ARG A 76 5.16 -1.79 4.37
CA ARG A 76 5.59 -0.80 5.36
C ARG A 76 4.45 -0.43 6.29
N LEU A 77 3.25 -0.28 5.74
CA LEU A 77 2.07 0.01 6.54
C LEU A 77 1.84 -1.07 7.58
N ARG A 78 1.96 -2.33 7.17
CA ARG A 78 1.76 -3.44 8.10
C ARG A 78 2.79 -3.43 9.21
N GLU A 79 4.03 -3.08 8.90
CA GLU A 79 5.04 -2.95 9.92
C GLU A 79 4.70 -1.86 10.92
N LEU A 80 4.23 -0.73 10.41
CA LEU A 80 3.90 0.40 11.27
C LEU A 80 2.71 0.13 12.17
N LYS A 81 1.74 -0.63 11.67
CA LYS A 81 0.53 -0.93 12.43
C LYS A 81 0.70 -2.10 13.38
N ARG A 82 1.62 -2.99 13.10
CA ARG A 82 1.78 -4.20 13.90
C ARG A 82 2.45 -3.84 15.21
N PRO A 83 1.92 -4.32 16.33
CA PRO A 83 2.67 -4.22 17.57
C PRO A 83 4.00 -4.90 17.39
N ASN A 84 5.05 -4.29 17.92
CA ASN A 84 6.38 -4.84 17.75
C ASN A 84 6.85 -5.44 19.07
N PRO A 85 6.59 -6.73 19.30
CA PRO A 85 6.98 -7.35 20.56
C PRO A 85 8.47 -7.29 20.81
N ARG A 86 9.27 -7.41 19.74
CA ARG A 86 10.71 -7.36 19.90
C ARG A 86 11.15 -5.98 20.37
N ARG A 87 10.58 -4.92 19.80
CA ARG A 87 10.95 -3.58 20.24
C ARG A 87 10.50 -3.34 21.66
N GLU A 88 9.32 -3.76 21.99
CA GLU A 88 8.82 -3.62 23.35
C GLU A 88 9.69 -4.40 24.33
N GLY A 89 10.02 -5.63 23.95
CA GLY A 89 10.87 -6.44 24.81
C GLY A 89 12.25 -5.85 24.95
N ARG A 90 12.80 -5.31 23.88
CA ARG A 90 14.10 -4.70 23.95
C ARG A 90 14.08 -3.46 24.83
N ASP A 91 13.04 -2.67 24.71
CA ASP A 91 12.92 -1.48 25.54
C ASP A 91 12.84 -1.88 27.01
N ALA A 92 12.09 -2.91 27.32
CA ALA A 92 12.00 -3.38 28.67
C ALA A 92 13.34 -3.89 29.15
N SER A 93 14.09 -4.55 28.30
CA SER A 93 15.38 -5.11 28.71
C SER A 93 16.42 -4.05 28.92
N THR A 94 16.32 -2.94 28.22
CA THR A 94 17.30 -1.86 28.42
C THR A 94 17.02 -1.07 29.67
N ASP A 95 15.85 -1.19 30.18
CA ASP A 95 15.50 -0.53 31.42
C ASP A 95 15.94 -1.32 32.63
#